data_d3b81635757bab82175abc30e4a31b84
#
_entry.id   d3b81635757bab82175abc30e4a31b84
#
_cell.length_a   1.000
_cell.length_b   1.000
_cell.length_c   1.000
_cell.angle_alpha   90.00
_cell.angle_beta   90.00
_cell.angle_gamma   90.00
#
_symmetry.space_group_name_H-M   'P 1'
#
loop_
_entity.id
_entity.type
_entity.pdbx_description
1 polymer ?
#
loop_
_entity_poly.entity_id
_entity_poly.type
_entity_poly.pdbx_seq_one_letter_code
_entity_poly.pdbx_strand_id
1 'polypeptide(L)'
;CGDCSRAVEAEFDNEFNYGLGGMSKRKGAYLPHRMAHPQRYVLDPRIIGTEDADKAKASCKVNAIDLEMQEETLTFRAGAIVWATGWRPYDANKIQPYGYDRFANVITNVEFERMADPQGPTGGKLLRPSDGKEAKHVAFIQCAGSRDHNHLLHCSRICCMATLKQ
;
A
#
# COMPACT_ATOMS: atom_id res chain seq x y z
N CYS A 1 -9.61 14.50 -12.30
CA CYS A 1 -9.13 14.53 -13.68
C CYS A 1 -7.70 13.96 -13.83
N GLY A 2 -6.81 14.16 -12.88
CA GLY A 2 -5.43 13.64 -12.90
C GLY A 2 -4.42 14.50 -13.66
N ASP A 3 -4.76 15.72 -14.05
CA ASP A 3 -3.82 16.62 -14.73
C ASP A 3 -2.63 16.96 -13.81
N CYS A 4 -2.87 17.20 -12.53
CA CYS A 4 -1.81 17.42 -11.54
C CYS A 4 -0.84 16.25 -11.44
N SER A 5 -1.32 15.01 -11.43
CA SER A 5 -0.46 13.84 -11.38
C SER A 5 0.42 13.69 -12.62
N ARG A 6 -0.10 14.08 -13.79
CA ARG A 6 0.68 14.08 -15.05
C ARG A 6 1.74 15.17 -15.11
N ALA A 7 1.49 16.31 -14.46
CA ALA A 7 2.40 17.46 -14.46
C ALA A 7 3.59 17.29 -13.50
N VAL A 8 3.44 16.49 -12.45
CA VAL A 8 4.49 16.23 -11.45
C VAL A 8 5.49 15.21 -12.00
N GLU A 9 6.78 15.52 -11.86
CA GLU A 9 7.87 14.63 -12.28
C GLU A 9 8.34 13.73 -11.13
N ALA A 10 8.35 14.23 -9.88
CA ALA A 10 8.80 13.48 -8.72
C ALA A 10 8.03 12.17 -8.54
N GLU A 11 8.79 11.10 -8.33
CA GLU A 11 8.27 9.75 -8.10
C GLU A 11 8.86 9.16 -6.82
N PHE A 12 8.02 8.45 -6.10
CA PHE A 12 8.37 7.78 -4.84
C PHE A 12 8.00 6.31 -4.90
N ASP A 13 8.62 5.52 -4.05
CA ASP A 13 8.17 4.13 -3.84
C ASP A 13 6.72 4.12 -3.38
N ASN A 14 5.94 3.20 -3.95
CA ASN A 14 4.52 3.13 -3.65
C ASN A 14 4.28 2.35 -2.34
N GLU A 15 4.20 3.06 -1.24
CA GLU A 15 3.96 2.52 0.10
C GLU A 15 2.62 1.77 0.23
N PHE A 16 1.66 2.01 -0.65
CA PHE A 16 0.38 1.29 -0.67
C PHE A 16 0.52 -0.16 -1.16
N ASN A 17 1.70 -0.56 -1.61
CA ASN A 17 2.00 -1.95 -1.96
C ASN A 17 2.53 -2.77 -0.78
N TYR A 18 2.40 -2.28 0.43
CA TYR A 18 2.78 -2.92 1.71
C TYR A 18 4.23 -3.37 1.77
N GLY A 19 4.94 -4.06 1.53
CA GLY A 19 6.37 -4.38 1.47
C GLY A 19 6.93 -4.36 0.04
N LEU A 20 6.04 -4.27 -0.96
CA LEU A 20 6.42 -4.30 -2.37
C LEU A 20 6.58 -2.89 -2.97
N GLY A 21 6.80 -1.87 -2.15
CA GLY A 21 6.87 -0.47 -2.59
C GLY A 21 7.86 -0.23 -3.71
N GLY A 22 9.03 -0.88 -3.65
CA GLY A 22 10.06 -0.77 -4.68
C GLY A 22 9.70 -1.36 -6.04
N MET A 23 8.67 -2.19 -6.14
CA MET A 23 8.21 -2.78 -7.41
C MET A 23 7.39 -1.82 -8.27
N SER A 24 6.90 -0.74 -7.72
CA SER A 24 6.25 0.33 -8.50
C SER A 24 6.45 1.68 -7.85
N LYS A 25 6.39 2.72 -8.67
CA LYS A 25 6.48 4.12 -8.24
C LYS A 25 5.09 4.76 -8.24
N ARG A 26 4.92 5.79 -7.43
CA ARG A 26 3.80 6.71 -7.52
C ARG A 26 4.29 8.14 -7.67
N LYS A 27 3.52 8.95 -8.36
CA LYS A 27 3.81 10.38 -8.53
C LYS A 27 3.66 11.15 -7.22
N GLY A 28 4.33 12.29 -7.12
CA GLY A 28 4.16 13.22 -6.00
C GLY A 28 2.75 13.82 -5.89
N ALA A 29 1.98 13.85 -6.97
CA ALA A 29 0.53 14.09 -6.95
C ALA A 29 -0.18 12.79 -7.34
N TYR A 30 -0.95 12.19 -6.45
CA TYR A 30 -1.48 10.85 -6.61
C TYR A 30 -2.90 10.68 -6.08
N LEU A 31 -3.56 9.64 -6.55
CA LEU A 31 -4.77 9.09 -5.96
C LEU A 31 -4.38 7.82 -5.20
N PRO A 32 -4.68 7.70 -3.89
CA PRO A 32 -4.24 6.54 -3.09
C PRO A 32 -4.62 5.19 -3.72
N HIS A 33 -5.84 5.06 -4.21
CA HIS A 33 -6.32 3.94 -5.03
C HIS A 33 -7.58 4.36 -5.78
N ARG A 34 -7.95 3.59 -6.84
CA ARG A 34 -9.08 3.95 -7.70
C ARG A 34 -10.44 3.98 -6.99
N MET A 35 -10.56 3.26 -5.88
CA MET A 35 -11.77 3.18 -5.05
C MET A 35 -11.75 4.17 -3.87
N ALA A 36 -10.77 5.08 -3.82
CA ALA A 36 -10.67 6.07 -2.75
C ALA A 36 -11.93 6.94 -2.65
N HIS A 37 -12.44 7.14 -1.44
CA HIS A 37 -13.56 8.03 -1.19
C HIS A 37 -13.20 9.02 -0.06
N PRO A 38 -13.30 10.32 -0.29
CA PRO A 38 -13.59 10.98 -1.58
C PRO A 38 -12.49 10.75 -2.60
N GLN A 39 -12.85 10.65 -3.88
CA GLN A 39 -11.88 10.47 -4.97
C GLN A 39 -11.16 11.80 -5.26
N ARG A 40 -10.17 12.11 -4.43
CA ARG A 40 -9.37 13.33 -4.49
C ARG A 40 -7.90 13.01 -4.66
N TYR A 41 -7.24 13.77 -5.53
CA TYR A 41 -5.78 13.74 -5.63
C TYR A 41 -5.16 14.40 -4.41
N VAL A 42 -4.07 13.80 -3.93
CA VAL A 42 -3.28 14.24 -2.79
C VAL A 42 -1.91 14.64 -3.29
N LEU A 43 -1.36 15.72 -2.78
CA LEU A 43 0.04 16.08 -2.97
C LEU A 43 0.88 15.44 -1.86
N ASP A 44 1.96 14.81 -2.23
CA ASP A 44 2.92 14.28 -1.26
C ASP A 44 3.60 15.44 -0.53
N PRO A 45 3.69 15.43 0.81
CA PRO A 45 4.33 16.49 1.56
C PRO A 45 5.76 16.81 1.09
N ARG A 46 6.48 15.82 0.54
CA ARG A 46 7.85 15.98 0.02
C ARG A 46 7.96 16.87 -1.19
N ILE A 47 6.89 17.10 -1.93
CA ILE A 47 6.91 18.03 -3.08
C ILE A 47 6.45 19.44 -2.71
N ILE A 48 5.88 19.65 -1.54
CA ILE A 48 5.44 20.99 -1.10
C ILE A 48 6.65 21.93 -1.02
N GLY A 49 6.53 23.11 -1.60
CA GLY A 49 7.63 24.07 -1.71
C GLY A 49 8.64 23.77 -2.83
N THR A 50 8.37 22.82 -3.69
CA THR A 50 9.18 22.51 -4.88
C THR A 50 8.46 22.94 -6.16
N GLU A 51 9.20 23.00 -7.27
CA GLU A 51 8.68 23.30 -8.61
C GLU A 51 7.54 22.33 -9.02
N ASP A 52 7.57 21.08 -8.55
CA ASP A 52 6.54 20.10 -8.84
C ASP A 52 5.19 20.44 -8.21
N ALA A 53 5.18 21.05 -7.02
CA ALA A 53 3.95 21.55 -6.43
C ALA A 53 3.33 22.70 -7.27
N ASP A 54 4.19 23.59 -7.77
CA ASP A 54 3.78 24.70 -8.64
C ASP A 54 3.24 24.17 -9.99
N LYS A 55 3.92 23.20 -10.60
CA LYS A 55 3.45 22.51 -11.82
C LYS A 55 2.09 21.84 -11.60
N ALA A 56 1.90 21.17 -10.45
CA ALA A 56 0.63 20.56 -10.09
C ALA A 56 -0.48 21.61 -10.01
N LYS A 57 -0.24 22.73 -9.30
CA LYS A 57 -1.19 23.84 -9.15
C LYS A 57 -1.52 24.47 -10.50
N ALA A 58 -0.51 24.79 -11.31
CA ALA A 58 -0.70 25.41 -12.63
C ALA A 58 -1.47 24.51 -13.61
N SER A 59 -1.34 23.19 -13.51
CA SER A 59 -2.04 22.23 -14.36
C SER A 59 -3.52 22.05 -14.00
N CYS A 60 -3.96 22.56 -12.84
CA CYS A 60 -5.31 22.36 -12.35
C CYS A 60 -6.31 23.34 -12.99
N LYS A 61 -7.01 22.91 -14.03
CA LYS A 61 -7.98 23.71 -14.79
C LYS A 61 -9.13 24.25 -13.96
N VAL A 62 -9.42 23.66 -12.82
CA VAL A 62 -10.50 24.06 -11.92
C VAL A 62 -9.98 24.75 -10.66
N ASN A 63 -8.70 25.04 -10.60
CA ASN A 63 -8.02 25.73 -9.49
C ASN A 63 -8.33 25.12 -8.11
N ALA A 64 -8.34 23.80 -8.01
CA ALA A 64 -8.73 23.06 -6.81
C ALA A 64 -7.53 22.67 -5.93
N ILE A 65 -6.32 23.13 -6.24
CA ILE A 65 -5.11 22.84 -5.46
C ILE A 65 -4.76 24.07 -4.61
N ASP A 66 -4.85 23.89 -3.30
CA ASP A 66 -4.45 24.87 -2.31
C ASP A 66 -3.17 24.38 -1.63
N LEU A 67 -2.05 25.05 -1.89
CA LEU A 67 -0.74 24.71 -1.29
C LEU A 67 -0.57 25.30 0.12
N GLU A 68 -1.46 26.20 0.53
CA GLU A 68 -1.46 26.84 1.84
C GLU A 68 -2.50 26.23 2.80
N MET A 69 -3.17 25.17 2.38
CA MET A 69 -4.19 24.51 3.19
C MET A 69 -3.64 24.09 4.55
N GLN A 70 -4.33 24.52 5.60
CA GLN A 70 -3.96 24.20 6.98
C GLN A 70 -4.77 23.01 7.50
N GLU A 71 -4.25 22.37 8.53
CA GLU A 71 -4.98 21.33 9.25
C GLU A 71 -6.21 21.93 9.93
N GLU A 72 -7.35 21.28 9.74
CA GLU A 72 -8.63 21.67 10.35
C GLU A 72 -9.15 20.52 11.22
N THR A 73 -9.49 20.80 12.45
CA THR A 73 -10.12 19.84 13.36
C THR A 73 -11.64 20.02 13.35
N LEU A 74 -12.35 19.03 12.85
CA LEU A 74 -13.81 19.01 12.84
C LEU A 74 -14.35 18.19 14.01
N THR A 75 -15.31 18.78 14.76
CA THR A 75 -15.97 18.08 15.87
C THR A 75 -17.39 17.66 15.46
N PHE A 76 -17.65 16.37 15.53
CA PHE A 76 -18.95 15.80 15.23
C PHE A 76 -19.63 15.25 16.50
N ARG A 77 -20.94 15.46 16.63
CA ARG A 77 -21.77 14.76 17.63
C ARG A 77 -22.41 13.56 16.95
N ALA A 78 -22.04 12.37 17.39
CA ALA A 78 -22.52 11.10 16.82
C ALA A 78 -23.24 10.28 17.88
N GLY A 79 -24.29 9.57 17.50
CA GLY A 79 -25.01 8.63 18.36
C GLY A 79 -24.28 7.30 18.55
N ALA A 80 -23.45 6.92 17.57
CA ALA A 80 -22.61 5.74 17.61
C ALA A 80 -21.40 5.92 16.71
N ILE A 81 -20.33 5.16 16.99
CA ILE A 81 -19.11 5.11 16.17
C ILE A 81 -18.92 3.66 15.70
N VAL A 82 -18.79 3.47 14.40
CA VAL A 82 -18.44 2.18 13.79
C VAL A 82 -16.99 2.22 13.35
N TRP A 83 -16.16 1.39 13.98
CA TRP A 83 -14.75 1.26 13.64
C TRP A 83 -14.59 0.34 12.43
N ALA A 84 -14.15 0.89 11.31
CA ALA A 84 -13.89 0.18 10.06
C ALA A 84 -12.51 0.59 9.49
N THR A 85 -11.48 0.52 10.33
CA THR A 85 -10.14 1.09 10.09
C THR A 85 -9.14 0.09 9.49
N GLY A 86 -9.64 -1.07 9.03
CA GLY A 86 -8.78 -2.14 8.52
C GLY A 86 -8.03 -2.88 9.63
N TRP A 87 -6.87 -3.43 9.30
CA TRP A 87 -6.08 -4.24 10.20
C TRP A 87 -4.57 -4.03 9.93
N ARG A 88 -3.74 -4.41 10.90
CA ARG A 88 -2.29 -4.40 10.76
C ARG A 88 -1.80 -5.83 10.55
N PRO A 89 -1.04 -6.11 9.47
CA PRO A 89 -0.39 -7.40 9.30
C PRO A 89 0.56 -7.71 10.46
N TYR A 90 0.74 -8.99 10.75
CA TYR A 90 1.77 -9.42 11.66
C TYR A 90 3.15 -9.08 11.12
N ASP A 91 4.04 -8.59 11.96
CA ASP A 91 5.41 -8.26 11.58
C ASP A 91 6.22 -9.54 11.37
N ALA A 92 6.40 -9.92 10.11
CA ALA A 92 7.10 -11.15 9.71
C ALA A 92 8.60 -11.14 10.06
N ASN A 93 9.20 -9.97 10.32
CA ASN A 93 10.60 -9.87 10.78
C ASN A 93 10.80 -10.54 12.16
N LYS A 94 9.75 -10.70 12.95
CA LYS A 94 9.80 -11.37 14.24
C LYS A 94 9.99 -12.89 14.13
N ILE A 95 9.81 -13.47 12.94
CA ILE A 95 9.93 -14.92 12.70
C ILE A 95 11.18 -15.19 11.89
N GLN A 96 12.32 -15.07 12.53
CA GLN A 96 13.66 -15.22 11.95
C GLN A 96 13.87 -16.50 11.10
N PRO A 97 13.36 -17.70 11.47
CA PRO A 97 13.57 -18.90 10.67
C PRO A 97 13.07 -18.83 9.23
N TYR A 98 12.04 -18.01 8.95
CA TYR A 98 11.49 -17.90 7.59
C TYR A 98 12.25 -16.93 6.69
N GLY A 99 13.09 -16.07 7.26
CA GLY A 99 14.03 -15.23 6.52
C GLY A 99 13.37 -14.12 5.69
N TYR A 100 12.23 -13.59 6.14
CA TYR A 100 11.54 -12.48 5.48
C TYR A 100 12.44 -11.26 5.31
N ASP A 101 13.30 -10.98 6.27
CA ASP A 101 14.27 -9.88 6.28
C ASP A 101 15.52 -10.13 5.42
N ARG A 102 15.75 -11.39 5.00
CA ARG A 102 17.01 -11.82 4.35
C ARG A 102 16.84 -12.23 2.89
N PHE A 103 15.67 -12.73 2.52
CA PHE A 103 15.42 -13.26 1.19
C PHE A 103 14.32 -12.50 0.49
N ALA A 104 14.64 -11.79 -0.58
CA ALA A 104 13.71 -10.95 -1.31
C ALA A 104 12.45 -11.67 -1.84
N ASN A 105 12.52 -12.98 -2.05
CA ASN A 105 11.38 -13.79 -2.51
C ASN A 105 10.56 -14.43 -1.37
N VAL A 106 10.87 -14.12 -0.13
CA VAL A 106 10.04 -14.46 1.03
C VAL A 106 9.15 -13.26 1.31
N ILE A 107 7.87 -13.39 1.06
CA ILE A 107 6.88 -12.33 1.19
C ILE A 107 5.74 -12.77 2.10
N THR A 108 5.01 -11.83 2.64
CA THR A 108 3.78 -12.10 3.40
C THR A 108 2.61 -12.38 2.46
N ASN A 109 1.54 -13.01 2.98
CA ASN A 109 0.34 -13.24 2.18
C ASN A 109 -0.36 -11.92 1.78
N VAL A 110 -0.16 -10.85 2.54
CA VAL A 110 -0.69 -9.51 2.20
C VAL A 110 0.03 -8.94 0.98
N GLU A 111 1.35 -9.08 0.94
CA GLU A 111 2.17 -8.70 -0.21
C GLU A 111 1.81 -9.56 -1.44
N PHE A 112 1.62 -10.87 -1.23
CA PHE A 112 1.19 -11.76 -2.31
C PHE A 112 -0.18 -11.35 -2.87
N GLU A 113 -1.17 -11.10 -2.01
CA GLU A 113 -2.51 -10.60 -2.42
C GLU A 113 -2.39 -9.28 -3.18
N ARG A 114 -1.53 -8.36 -2.71
CA ARG A 114 -1.30 -7.09 -3.39
C ARG A 114 -0.64 -7.27 -4.77
N MET A 115 0.26 -8.23 -4.89
CA MET A 115 0.88 -8.58 -6.17
C MET A 115 -0.13 -9.19 -7.14
N ALA A 116 -1.01 -10.06 -6.66
CA ALA A 116 -2.05 -10.71 -7.46
C ALA A 116 -3.20 -9.76 -7.86
N ASP A 117 -3.33 -8.60 -7.22
CA ASP A 117 -4.31 -7.58 -7.56
C ASP A 117 -3.98 -6.97 -8.94
N PRO A 118 -4.93 -6.90 -9.90
CA PRO A 118 -4.75 -6.21 -11.17
C PRO A 118 -4.34 -4.74 -11.03
N GLN A 119 -4.62 -4.10 -9.90
CA GLN A 119 -4.18 -2.74 -9.55
C GLN A 119 -2.90 -2.73 -8.71
N GLY A 120 -2.32 -3.88 -8.47
CA GLY A 120 -1.06 -4.03 -7.74
C GLY A 120 0.17 -3.64 -8.57
N PRO A 121 1.36 -3.76 -7.97
CA PRO A 121 2.61 -3.28 -8.56
C PRO A 121 2.98 -4.00 -9.87
N THR A 122 2.47 -5.19 -10.09
CA THR A 122 2.80 -6.05 -11.23
C THR A 122 1.63 -6.23 -12.21
N GLY A 123 0.50 -5.55 -11.97
CA GLY A 123 -0.70 -5.72 -12.78
C GLY A 123 -1.34 -7.11 -12.66
N GLY A 124 -1.21 -7.75 -11.50
CA GLY A 124 -1.76 -9.07 -11.20
C GLY A 124 -0.85 -10.24 -11.59
N LYS A 125 0.36 -9.99 -12.06
CA LYS A 125 1.33 -11.04 -12.37
C LYS A 125 2.14 -11.42 -11.16
N LEU A 126 2.32 -12.71 -10.89
CA LEU A 126 3.15 -13.19 -9.79
C LEU A 126 4.62 -13.16 -10.19
N LEU A 127 5.29 -12.09 -9.84
CA LEU A 127 6.70 -11.85 -10.16
C LEU A 127 7.56 -11.99 -8.90
N ARG A 128 8.75 -12.55 -9.06
CA ARG A 128 9.73 -12.63 -7.97
C ARG A 128 10.28 -11.23 -7.66
N PRO A 129 10.21 -10.73 -6.42
CA PRO A 129 10.77 -9.44 -6.05
C PRO A 129 12.27 -9.30 -6.34
N SER A 130 13.02 -10.39 -6.31
CA SER A 130 14.47 -10.39 -6.52
C SER A 130 14.91 -10.01 -7.94
N ASP A 131 14.14 -10.38 -8.97
CA ASP A 131 14.56 -10.24 -10.37
C ASP A 131 13.43 -9.91 -11.36
N GLY A 132 12.21 -9.73 -10.87
CA GLY A 132 11.05 -9.38 -11.68
C GLY A 132 10.57 -10.48 -12.64
N LYS A 133 11.10 -11.70 -12.54
CA LYS A 133 10.67 -12.82 -13.37
C LYS A 133 9.47 -13.53 -12.77
N GLU A 134 8.69 -14.19 -13.62
CA GLU A 134 7.52 -14.95 -13.21
C GLU A 134 7.89 -16.08 -12.22
N ALA A 135 7.10 -16.20 -11.15
CA ALA A 135 7.24 -17.26 -10.17
C ALA A 135 6.58 -18.55 -10.70
N LYS A 136 7.38 -19.58 -10.95
CA LYS A 136 6.88 -20.89 -11.43
C LYS A 136 6.40 -21.80 -10.30
N HIS A 137 6.94 -21.62 -9.12
CA HIS A 137 6.60 -22.41 -7.94
C HIS A 137 6.43 -21.48 -6.75
N VAL A 138 5.33 -21.64 -6.01
CA VAL A 138 5.01 -20.86 -4.82
C VAL A 138 4.74 -21.84 -3.68
N ALA A 139 5.36 -21.59 -2.53
CA ALA A 139 5.12 -22.33 -1.30
C ALA A 139 4.47 -21.42 -0.25
N PHE A 140 3.37 -21.87 0.33
CA PHE A 140 2.68 -21.18 1.41
C PHE A 140 2.97 -21.82 2.75
N ILE A 141 3.53 -21.06 3.69
CA ILE A 141 3.81 -21.49 5.05
C ILE A 141 2.70 -20.95 5.94
N GLN A 142 1.85 -21.83 6.42
CA GLN A 142 0.71 -21.48 7.26
C GLN A 142 1.11 -21.30 8.73
N CYS A 143 0.27 -20.61 9.49
CA CYS A 143 0.45 -20.34 10.92
C CYS A 143 1.71 -19.53 11.26
N ALA A 144 2.28 -18.80 10.29
CA ALA A 144 3.40 -17.91 10.58
C ALA A 144 2.96 -16.81 11.57
N GLY A 145 3.53 -16.80 12.77
CA GLY A 145 3.18 -15.87 13.85
C GLY A 145 1.88 -16.20 14.60
N SER A 146 1.23 -17.35 14.34
CA SER A 146 0.07 -17.81 15.09
C SER A 146 0.17 -19.30 15.44
N ARG A 147 -0.60 -19.77 16.44
CA ARG A 147 -0.47 -21.12 17.03
C ARG A 147 0.94 -21.40 17.56
N ASP A 148 1.56 -20.38 18.09
CA ASP A 148 2.94 -20.38 18.53
C ASP A 148 3.03 -19.71 19.92
N HIS A 149 3.74 -20.36 20.86
CA HIS A 149 3.91 -19.86 22.22
C HIS A 149 4.72 -18.57 22.29
N ASN A 150 5.63 -18.35 21.34
CA ASN A 150 6.47 -17.16 21.29
C ASN A 150 5.79 -15.97 20.57
N HIS A 151 4.63 -16.20 19.94
CA HIS A 151 3.91 -15.21 19.15
C HIS A 151 2.43 -15.19 19.55
N LEU A 152 1.51 -15.50 18.63
CA LEU A 152 0.09 -15.60 18.92
C LEU A 152 -0.32 -17.06 19.16
N LEU A 153 -0.84 -17.36 20.36
CA LEU A 153 -1.23 -18.71 20.75
C LEU A 153 -2.40 -19.29 19.93
N HIS A 154 -3.30 -18.42 19.48
CA HIS A 154 -4.56 -18.83 18.85
C HIS A 154 -4.46 -18.78 17.31
N CYS A 155 -5.41 -19.46 16.66
CA CYS A 155 -5.63 -19.44 15.24
C CYS A 155 -6.66 -18.35 14.87
N SER A 156 -6.35 -17.51 13.87
CA SER A 156 -7.29 -16.51 13.33
C SER A 156 -8.42 -17.12 12.50
N ARG A 157 -8.28 -18.39 12.07
CA ARG A 157 -9.20 -19.12 11.17
C ARG A 157 -9.37 -18.51 9.77
N ILE A 158 -8.52 -17.56 9.38
CA ILE A 158 -8.62 -16.83 8.10
C ILE A 158 -7.50 -17.19 7.13
N CYS A 159 -6.25 -17.31 7.61
CA CYS A 159 -5.08 -17.44 6.72
C CYS A 159 -5.19 -18.63 5.75
N CYS A 160 -5.65 -19.80 6.20
CA CYS A 160 -5.82 -20.95 5.32
C CYS A 160 -6.85 -20.69 4.21
N MET A 161 -7.95 -20.02 4.53
CA MET A 161 -8.96 -19.66 3.53
C MET A 161 -8.45 -18.63 2.55
N ALA A 162 -7.68 -17.64 3.02
CA ALA A 162 -7.02 -16.67 2.16
C ALA A 162 -6.07 -17.36 1.17
N THR A 163 -5.22 -18.27 1.65
CA THR A 163 -4.29 -19.04 0.80
C THR A 163 -5.01 -19.92 -0.22
N LEU A 164 -6.12 -20.56 0.16
CA LEU A 164 -6.91 -21.38 -0.78
C LEU A 164 -7.58 -20.52 -1.87
N LYS A 165 -7.88 -19.27 -1.57
CA LYS A 165 -8.41 -18.32 -2.55
C LYS A 165 -7.30 -17.84 -3.52
N GLN A 166 -6.11 -17.60 -3.01
CA GLN A 166 -4.94 -17.13 -3.76
C GLN A 166 -4.44 -18.19 -4.76
#